data_507511902e1526fdb4a2c7ba652600e7
#
_entry.id   507511902e1526fdb4a2c7ba652600e7
#
_cell.length_a   1.000
_cell.length_b   1.000
_cell.length_c   1.000
_cell.angle_alpha   90.00
_cell.angle_beta   90.00
_cell.angle_gamma   90.00
#
_symmetry.space_group_name_H-M   'P 1'
#
loop_
_entity.id
_entity.type
_entity.pdbx_description
1 polymer ?
#
loop_
_entity_poly.entity_id
_entity_poly.type
_entity_poly.pdbx_seq_one_letter_code
_entity_poly.pdbx_strand_id
1 'polypeptide(L)'
;MNCRLSKSMQLGFLANLELQKQYKLNKSSSFVTLTYSDASIPFVRTDCKLIPTIRKSDLQNFFKRFRYHLNGLGYADKDYKIISCSEYGDKFNRPHIHFCLIGINSTLADYVSAESWQHKGLIDCGVLFAGGINYVSKYMTKSPTGKLADTLYTSKGLEKPFLTHSVGIW
;
A
#
# COMPACT_ATOMS: atom_id res chain seq x y z
N MET A 1 -10.46 8.88 -23.80
CA MET A 1 -10.28 8.91 -22.33
C MET A 1 -9.14 7.99 -21.97
N ASN A 2 -8.17 8.41 -21.14
CA ASN A 2 -7.01 7.58 -20.81
C ASN A 2 -7.46 6.37 -19.96
N CYS A 3 -7.28 5.14 -20.42
CA CYS A 3 -7.71 3.89 -19.79
C CYS A 3 -7.26 3.79 -18.31
N ARG A 4 -6.10 4.34 -17.95
CA ARG A 4 -5.59 4.34 -16.57
C ARG A 4 -6.37 5.28 -15.66
N LEU A 5 -6.77 6.44 -16.15
CA LEU A 5 -7.60 7.38 -15.39
C LEU A 5 -8.97 6.76 -15.09
N SER A 6 -9.59 6.13 -16.10
CA SER A 6 -10.86 5.43 -15.93
C SER A 6 -10.76 4.32 -14.89
N LYS A 7 -9.72 3.48 -14.95
CA LYS A 7 -9.48 2.41 -13.95
C LYS A 7 -9.22 2.97 -12.54
N SER A 8 -8.47 4.06 -12.42
CA SER A 8 -8.22 4.71 -11.12
C SER A 8 -9.52 5.24 -10.51
N MET A 9 -10.36 5.91 -11.31
CA MET A 9 -11.66 6.41 -10.87
C MET A 9 -12.59 5.26 -10.48
N GLN A 10 -12.63 4.19 -11.26
CA GLN A 10 -13.41 3.00 -10.96
C GLN A 10 -12.97 2.35 -9.64
N LEU A 11 -11.66 2.15 -9.42
CA LEU A 11 -11.14 1.62 -8.18
C LEU A 11 -11.52 2.50 -6.98
N GLY A 12 -11.31 3.81 -7.09
CA GLY A 12 -11.68 4.76 -6.05
C GLY A 12 -13.17 4.74 -5.73
N PHE A 13 -14.03 4.67 -6.75
CA PHE A 13 -15.48 4.59 -6.60
C PHE A 13 -15.90 3.31 -5.87
N LEU A 14 -15.44 2.15 -6.34
CA LEU A 14 -15.80 0.85 -5.75
C LEU A 14 -15.27 0.70 -4.31
N ALA A 15 -14.08 1.21 -4.04
CA ALA A 15 -13.52 1.23 -2.70
C ALA A 15 -14.32 2.14 -1.75
N ASN A 16 -14.80 3.28 -2.23
CA ASN A 16 -15.69 4.16 -1.44
C ASN A 16 -17.05 3.50 -1.18
N LEU A 17 -17.61 2.77 -2.13
CA LEU A 17 -18.84 1.99 -1.90
C LEU A 17 -18.62 0.92 -0.81
N GLU A 18 -17.52 0.20 -0.86
CA GLU A 18 -17.20 -0.79 0.18
C GLU A 18 -16.98 -0.12 1.54
N LEU A 19 -16.28 1.03 1.59
CA LEU A 19 -16.13 1.80 2.81
C LEU A 19 -17.48 2.22 3.40
N GLN A 20 -18.40 2.74 2.60
CA GLN A 20 -19.75 3.10 3.04
C GLN A 20 -20.55 1.90 3.54
N LYS A 21 -20.42 0.74 2.87
CA LYS A 21 -21.03 -0.52 3.31
C LYS A 21 -20.52 -0.92 4.71
N GLN A 22 -19.21 -0.85 4.95
CA GLN A 22 -18.65 -1.17 6.27
C GLN A 22 -19.12 -0.19 7.35
N TYR A 23 -19.22 1.10 7.05
CA TYR A 23 -19.81 2.08 7.97
C TYR A 23 -21.27 1.74 8.35
N LYS A 24 -22.10 1.32 7.40
CA LYS A 24 -23.48 0.88 7.68
C LYS A 24 -23.54 -0.35 8.58
N LEU A 25 -22.48 -1.16 8.59
CA LEU A 25 -22.33 -2.32 9.47
C LEU A 25 -21.62 -1.97 10.80
N ASN A 26 -21.46 -0.68 11.12
CA ASN A 26 -20.71 -0.18 12.29
C ASN A 26 -19.27 -0.71 12.37
N LYS A 27 -18.66 -1.01 11.22
CA LYS A 27 -17.25 -1.40 11.13
C LYS A 27 -16.39 -0.21 10.75
N SER A 28 -15.31 -0.02 11.48
CA SER A 28 -14.28 0.98 11.16
C SER A 28 -13.33 0.47 10.08
N SER A 29 -12.58 1.39 9.50
CA SER A 29 -11.57 1.11 8.49
C SER A 29 -10.31 1.93 8.78
N SER A 30 -9.15 1.48 8.27
CA SER A 30 -7.86 2.06 8.63
C SER A 30 -7.07 2.47 7.40
N PHE A 31 -6.29 3.54 7.55
CA PHE A 31 -5.23 3.92 6.62
C PHE A 31 -3.88 3.65 7.28
N VAL A 32 -3.04 2.87 6.64
CA VAL A 32 -1.75 2.45 7.19
C VAL A 32 -0.62 2.87 6.28
N THR A 33 0.44 3.40 6.89
CA THR A 33 1.70 3.72 6.22
C THR A 33 2.83 2.90 6.82
N LEU A 34 3.57 2.19 5.99
CA LEU A 34 4.78 1.48 6.36
C LEU A 34 5.98 2.23 5.80
N THR A 35 6.95 2.53 6.65
CA THR A 35 8.21 3.19 6.27
C THR A 35 9.38 2.37 6.76
N TYR A 36 10.36 2.10 5.92
CA TYR A 36 11.57 1.40 6.34
C TYR A 36 12.40 2.23 7.33
N SER A 37 13.01 1.59 8.31
CA SER A 37 14.10 2.17 9.08
C SER A 37 15.39 2.28 8.24
N ASP A 38 16.36 3.05 8.68
CA ASP A 38 17.64 3.17 7.97
C ASP A 38 18.40 1.83 7.91
N ALA A 39 18.22 0.98 8.94
CA ALA A 39 18.83 -0.35 8.98
C ALA A 39 18.17 -1.37 8.03
N SER A 40 16.92 -1.15 7.63
CA SER A 40 16.12 -2.13 6.87
C SER A 40 15.78 -1.69 5.45
N ILE A 41 16.05 -0.41 5.12
CA ILE A 41 15.74 0.12 3.79
C ILE A 41 16.56 -0.61 2.72
N PRO A 42 15.91 -1.17 1.70
CA PRO A 42 16.64 -1.83 0.61
C PRO A 42 17.32 -0.80 -0.29
N PHE A 43 18.51 -1.14 -0.76
CA PHE A 43 19.29 -0.31 -1.66
C PHE A 43 19.64 -1.06 -2.94
N VAL A 44 19.77 -0.30 -4.02
CA VAL A 44 20.44 -0.71 -5.24
C VAL A 44 21.80 0.01 -5.32
N ARG A 45 22.84 -0.73 -5.61
CA ARG A 45 24.17 -0.17 -5.85
C ARG A 45 24.31 0.23 -7.31
N THR A 46 24.59 1.50 -7.54
CA THR A 46 25.04 2.00 -8.83
C THR A 46 26.54 2.28 -8.77
N ASP A 47 27.18 2.61 -9.89
CA ASP A 47 28.62 2.88 -9.95
C ASP A 47 29.07 3.97 -8.97
N CYS A 48 28.19 4.93 -8.67
CA CYS A 48 28.55 6.11 -7.88
C CYS A 48 27.90 6.18 -6.50
N LYS A 49 26.80 5.43 -6.24
CA LYS A 49 26.02 5.58 -4.98
C LYS A 49 25.09 4.42 -4.69
N LEU A 50 24.66 4.35 -3.43
CA LEU A 50 23.51 3.52 -3.00
C LEU A 50 22.22 4.33 -3.13
N ILE A 51 21.24 3.76 -3.79
CA ILE A 51 19.93 4.39 -4.01
C ILE A 51 18.86 3.55 -3.30
N PRO A 52 18.03 4.13 -2.41
CA PRO A 52 16.92 3.42 -1.80
C PRO A 52 15.96 2.89 -2.87
N THR A 53 15.44 1.68 -2.69
CA THR A 53 14.48 1.09 -3.63
C THR A 53 13.29 0.49 -2.88
N ILE A 54 12.14 0.48 -3.54
CA ILE A 54 11.00 -0.33 -3.14
C ILE A 54 11.40 -1.81 -3.31
N ARG A 55 10.89 -2.69 -2.45
CA ARG A 55 11.02 -4.14 -2.63
C ARG A 55 9.66 -4.79 -2.55
N LYS A 56 9.14 -5.19 -3.72
CA LYS A 56 7.80 -5.80 -3.85
C LYS A 56 7.66 -7.08 -3.02
N SER A 57 8.71 -7.86 -2.91
CA SER A 57 8.73 -9.07 -2.07
C SER A 57 8.52 -8.78 -0.58
N ASP A 58 8.99 -7.63 -0.08
CA ASP A 58 8.75 -7.24 1.32
C ASP A 58 7.26 -7.01 1.57
N LEU A 59 6.56 -6.34 0.65
CA LEU A 59 5.12 -6.15 0.74
C LEU A 59 4.35 -7.46 0.60
N GLN A 60 4.76 -8.32 -0.33
CA GLN A 60 4.14 -9.64 -0.48
C GLN A 60 4.27 -10.48 0.79
N ASN A 61 5.45 -10.49 1.41
CA ASN A 61 5.71 -11.21 2.65
C ASN A 61 4.98 -10.57 3.84
N PHE A 62 4.91 -9.22 3.88
CA PHE A 62 4.10 -8.51 4.85
C PHE A 62 2.63 -8.94 4.78
N PHE A 63 1.99 -8.91 3.61
CA PHE A 63 0.59 -9.29 3.47
C PHE A 63 0.32 -10.78 3.69
N LYS A 64 1.29 -11.67 3.46
CA LYS A 64 1.16 -13.08 3.87
C LYS A 64 1.05 -13.21 5.38
N ARG A 65 1.95 -12.57 6.15
CA ARG A 65 1.92 -12.57 7.61
C ARG A 65 0.69 -11.85 8.15
N PHE A 66 0.34 -10.71 7.56
CA PHE A 66 -0.82 -9.90 7.94
C PHE A 66 -2.12 -10.71 7.86
N ARG A 67 -2.33 -11.43 6.76
CA ARG A 67 -3.49 -12.33 6.62
C ARG A 67 -3.42 -13.50 7.61
N TYR A 68 -2.26 -14.07 7.82
CA TYR A 68 -2.08 -15.13 8.80
C TYR A 68 -2.49 -14.70 10.21
N HIS A 69 -2.05 -13.53 10.66
CA HIS A 69 -2.43 -12.97 11.96
C HIS A 69 -3.92 -12.63 12.03
N LEU A 70 -4.49 -12.00 11.01
CA LEU A 70 -5.93 -11.72 10.95
C LEU A 70 -6.76 -13.00 11.00
N ASN A 71 -6.38 -14.03 10.26
CA ASN A 71 -7.06 -15.34 10.29
C ASN A 71 -7.00 -15.97 11.68
N GLY A 72 -5.87 -15.89 12.36
CA GLY A 72 -5.72 -16.35 13.75
C GLY A 72 -6.62 -15.60 14.74
N LEU A 73 -7.02 -14.37 14.42
CA LEU A 73 -7.96 -13.54 15.19
C LEU A 73 -9.42 -13.70 14.72
N GLY A 74 -9.71 -14.63 13.82
CA GLY A 74 -11.06 -14.94 13.34
C GLY A 74 -11.53 -14.12 12.14
N TYR A 75 -10.66 -13.31 11.50
CA TYR A 75 -11.00 -12.54 10.31
C TYR A 75 -10.65 -13.31 9.04
N ALA A 76 -11.63 -13.66 8.22
CA ALA A 76 -11.42 -14.25 6.90
C ALA A 76 -11.23 -13.17 5.81
N ASP A 77 -10.67 -13.52 4.66
CA ASP A 77 -10.43 -12.60 3.54
C ASP A 77 -11.69 -11.88 3.02
N LYS A 78 -12.87 -12.44 3.27
CA LYS A 78 -14.16 -11.82 2.94
C LYS A 78 -14.55 -10.68 3.87
N ASP A 79 -13.99 -10.63 5.09
CA ASP A 79 -14.41 -9.70 6.16
C ASP A 79 -13.76 -8.33 6.01
N TYR A 80 -12.72 -8.21 5.16
CA TYR A 80 -12.01 -6.97 4.92
C TYR A 80 -11.52 -6.86 3.46
N LYS A 81 -11.17 -5.63 3.05
CA LYS A 81 -10.56 -5.37 1.75
C LYS A 81 -9.29 -4.54 1.92
N ILE A 82 -8.30 -4.79 1.07
CA ILE A 82 -7.03 -4.07 1.06
C ILE A 82 -6.82 -3.44 -0.31
N ILE A 83 -6.42 -2.16 -0.31
CA ILE A 83 -5.88 -1.48 -1.50
C ILE A 83 -4.56 -0.88 -1.05
N SER A 84 -3.47 -1.19 -1.73
CA SER A 84 -2.15 -0.69 -1.38
C SER A 84 -1.41 -0.11 -2.56
N CYS A 85 -0.59 0.90 -2.31
CA CYS A 85 0.38 1.44 -3.25
C CYS A 85 1.74 1.60 -2.57
N SER A 86 2.77 1.54 -3.39
CA SER A 86 4.13 1.93 -2.99
C SER A 86 4.54 3.21 -3.70
N GLU A 87 5.35 4.02 -3.03
CA GLU A 87 5.88 5.25 -3.59
C GLU A 87 7.30 5.54 -3.13
N TYR A 88 7.98 6.43 -3.84
CA TYR A 88 9.21 7.07 -3.40
C TYR A 88 8.87 8.47 -2.90
N GLY A 89 9.23 8.76 -1.64
CA GLY A 89 8.98 10.07 -1.03
C GLY A 89 9.73 11.21 -1.74
N ASP A 90 9.09 12.37 -1.82
CA ASP A 90 9.55 13.51 -2.64
C ASP A 90 10.93 14.06 -2.25
N LYS A 91 11.27 14.07 -0.95
CA LYS A 91 12.53 14.72 -0.47
C LYS A 91 13.77 13.82 -0.58
N PHE A 92 13.65 12.55 -0.21
CA PHE A 92 14.80 11.65 -0.07
C PHE A 92 14.62 10.35 -0.85
N ASN A 93 13.63 10.26 -1.72
CA ASN A 93 13.27 9.03 -2.44
C ASN A 93 13.11 7.81 -1.51
N ARG A 94 12.75 8.04 -0.24
CA ARG A 94 12.55 6.96 0.72
C ARG A 94 11.31 6.15 0.35
N PRO A 95 11.41 4.82 0.23
CA PRO A 95 10.25 4.00 -0.07
C PRO A 95 9.22 4.03 1.05
N HIS A 96 7.96 4.27 0.67
CA HIS A 96 6.79 4.18 1.53
C HIS A 96 5.77 3.21 0.92
N ILE A 97 5.00 2.58 1.78
CA ILE A 97 3.89 1.74 1.39
C ILE A 97 2.67 2.25 2.13
N HIS A 98 1.63 2.59 1.38
CA HIS A 98 0.35 3.01 1.93
C HIS A 98 -0.71 1.98 1.61
N PHE A 99 -1.57 1.68 2.55
CA PHE A 99 -2.73 0.85 2.25
C PHE A 99 -3.98 1.27 3.03
N CYS A 100 -5.11 1.15 2.35
CA CYS A 100 -6.43 1.22 2.93
C CYS A 100 -6.85 -0.18 3.35
N LEU A 101 -7.21 -0.35 4.61
CA LEU A 101 -7.74 -1.58 5.17
C LEU A 101 -9.21 -1.34 5.54
N ILE A 102 -10.12 -1.77 4.67
CA ILE A 102 -11.56 -1.52 4.79
C ILE A 102 -12.19 -2.64 5.59
N GLY A 103 -12.87 -2.32 6.71
CA GLY A 103 -13.55 -3.27 7.59
C GLY A 103 -12.76 -3.67 8.85
N ILE A 104 -11.57 -3.12 9.07
CA ILE A 104 -10.75 -3.33 10.27
C ILE A 104 -10.41 -1.97 10.90
N ASN A 105 -10.57 -1.84 12.20
CA ASN A 105 -10.26 -0.61 12.94
C ASN A 105 -8.76 -0.38 13.08
N SER A 106 -8.37 0.87 13.39
CA SER A 106 -6.97 1.29 13.45
C SER A 106 -6.17 0.61 14.57
N THR A 107 -6.77 0.31 15.71
CA THR A 107 -6.09 -0.38 16.82
C THR A 107 -5.67 -1.80 16.43
N LEU A 108 -6.58 -2.55 15.82
CA LEU A 108 -6.28 -3.90 15.34
C LEU A 108 -5.31 -3.87 14.15
N ALA A 109 -5.52 -2.91 13.23
CA ALA A 109 -4.64 -2.73 12.07
C ALA A 109 -3.20 -2.42 12.49
N ASP A 110 -3.02 -1.56 13.51
CA ASP A 110 -1.71 -1.22 14.07
C ASP A 110 -1.03 -2.44 14.67
N TYR A 111 -1.72 -3.16 15.57
CA TYR A 111 -1.22 -4.38 16.19
C TYR A 111 -0.77 -5.42 15.15
N VAL A 112 -1.65 -5.76 14.22
CA VAL A 112 -1.34 -6.79 13.19
C VAL A 112 -0.25 -6.31 12.23
N SER A 113 -0.19 -5.00 11.94
CA SER A 113 0.88 -4.42 11.13
C SER A 113 2.23 -4.50 11.83
N ALA A 114 2.30 -4.24 13.13
CA ALA A 114 3.52 -4.35 13.93
C ALA A 114 4.11 -5.78 13.87
N GLU A 115 3.29 -6.78 14.14
CA GLU A 115 3.68 -8.20 14.04
C GLU A 115 4.13 -8.58 12.62
N SER A 116 3.48 -8.00 11.60
CA SER A 116 3.72 -8.36 10.20
C SER A 116 4.90 -7.62 9.57
N TRP A 117 5.23 -6.40 10.02
CA TRP A 117 6.33 -5.61 9.48
C TRP A 117 7.69 -6.04 10.03
N GLN A 118 7.72 -6.80 11.14
CA GLN A 118 8.92 -7.44 11.70
C GLN A 118 10.08 -6.48 11.96
N HIS A 119 9.82 -5.36 12.63
CA HIS A 119 10.80 -4.33 12.97
C HIS A 119 11.52 -3.69 11.77
N LYS A 120 10.99 -3.82 10.54
CA LYS A 120 11.59 -3.21 9.35
C LYS A 120 11.51 -1.68 9.34
N GLY A 121 10.72 -1.07 10.23
CA GLY A 121 10.62 0.36 10.34
C GLY A 121 9.36 0.85 11.05
N LEU A 122 8.97 2.09 10.73
CA LEU A 122 7.85 2.77 11.36
C LEU A 122 6.52 2.34 10.73
N ILE A 123 5.49 2.34 11.55
CA ILE A 123 4.11 2.13 11.17
C ILE A 123 3.32 3.35 11.67
N ASP A 124 2.54 3.92 10.77
CA ASP A 124 1.56 4.95 11.11
C ASP A 124 0.18 4.43 10.72
N CYS A 125 -0.74 4.40 11.68
CA CYS A 125 -2.06 3.81 11.49
C CYS A 125 -3.13 4.77 12.00
N GLY A 126 -3.98 5.21 11.09
CA GLY A 126 -5.09 6.11 11.39
C GLY A 126 -6.44 5.61 10.87
N VAL A 127 -7.50 6.36 11.17
CA VAL A 127 -8.83 6.08 10.63
C VAL A 127 -8.86 6.38 9.13
N LEU A 128 -9.45 5.46 8.36
CA LEU A 128 -9.63 5.65 6.93
C LEU A 128 -10.83 6.52 6.64
N PHE A 129 -10.61 7.60 5.90
CA PHE A 129 -11.62 8.44 5.28
C PHE A 129 -11.56 8.34 3.75
N ALA A 130 -12.59 8.85 3.06
CA ALA A 130 -12.64 8.88 1.59
C ALA A 130 -11.40 9.51 0.95
N GLY A 131 -10.78 10.49 1.62
CA GLY A 131 -9.51 11.09 1.19
C GLY A 131 -8.36 10.10 1.07
N GLY A 132 -8.26 9.13 1.98
CA GLY A 132 -7.23 8.08 1.95
C GLY A 132 -7.39 7.14 0.75
N ILE A 133 -8.63 6.77 0.42
CA ILE A 133 -8.93 5.99 -0.79
C ILE A 133 -8.52 6.77 -2.05
N ASN A 134 -8.88 8.04 -2.12
CA ASN A 134 -8.52 8.90 -3.25
C ASN A 134 -7.00 9.07 -3.36
N TYR A 135 -6.29 9.16 -2.23
CA TYR A 135 -4.84 9.22 -2.20
C TYR A 135 -4.23 7.96 -2.82
N VAL A 136 -4.58 6.77 -2.35
CA VAL A 136 -4.04 5.50 -2.88
C VAL A 136 -4.42 5.29 -4.35
N SER A 137 -5.66 5.55 -4.74
CA SER A 137 -6.12 5.35 -6.12
C SER A 137 -5.43 6.26 -7.14
N LYS A 138 -5.03 7.49 -6.76
CA LYS A 138 -4.26 8.40 -7.62
C LYS A 138 -2.92 7.83 -8.08
N TYR A 139 -2.32 6.91 -7.29
CA TYR A 139 -1.05 6.28 -7.70
C TYR A 139 -1.16 5.43 -8.96
N MET A 140 -2.36 5.00 -9.37
CA MET A 140 -2.56 4.37 -10.68
C MET A 140 -2.25 5.32 -11.85
N THR A 141 -2.47 6.61 -11.66
CA THR A 141 -2.24 7.62 -12.71
C THR A 141 -0.96 8.41 -12.51
N LYS A 142 -0.55 8.64 -11.26
CA LYS A 142 0.66 9.41 -10.90
C LYS A 142 1.95 8.65 -11.26
N SER A 143 1.97 7.34 -11.13
CA SER A 143 3.17 6.56 -11.41
C SER A 143 3.51 6.55 -12.89
N PRO A 144 4.75 6.90 -13.27
CA PRO A 144 5.22 6.84 -14.65
C PRO A 144 5.07 5.44 -15.26
N THR A 145 4.87 5.37 -16.56
CA THR A 145 4.77 4.10 -17.33
C THR A 145 5.58 4.16 -18.62
N GLY A 146 5.75 3.00 -19.26
CA GLY A 146 6.49 2.87 -20.50
C GLY A 146 7.93 3.36 -20.37
N LYS A 147 8.47 3.96 -21.42
CA LYS A 147 9.86 4.43 -21.49
C LYS A 147 10.26 5.36 -20.34
N LEU A 148 9.34 6.23 -19.86
CA LEU A 148 9.63 7.12 -18.72
C LEU A 148 9.86 6.32 -17.44
N ALA A 149 9.04 5.33 -17.15
CA ALA A 149 9.26 4.44 -15.99
C ALA A 149 10.55 3.63 -16.12
N ASP A 150 10.90 3.20 -17.33
CA ASP A 150 12.14 2.48 -17.57
C ASP A 150 13.35 3.38 -17.31
N THR A 151 13.33 4.62 -17.75
CA THR A 151 14.41 5.60 -17.51
C THR A 151 14.52 5.97 -16.02
N LEU A 152 13.39 6.15 -15.32
CA LEU A 152 13.40 6.60 -13.93
C LEU A 152 13.76 5.48 -12.95
N TYR A 153 13.40 4.24 -13.25
CA TYR A 153 13.53 3.11 -12.33
C TYR A 153 14.35 1.96 -12.90
N THR A 154 13.89 1.29 -13.96
CA THR A 154 14.47 0.02 -14.44
C THR A 154 15.92 0.17 -14.86
N SER A 155 16.29 1.24 -15.58
CA SER A 155 17.65 1.52 -15.99
C SER A 155 18.62 1.72 -14.83
N LYS A 156 18.11 2.03 -13.66
CA LYS A 156 18.88 2.21 -12.40
C LYS A 156 18.77 0.99 -11.48
N GLY A 157 18.14 -0.09 -11.92
CA GLY A 157 17.88 -1.28 -11.12
C GLY A 157 16.83 -1.08 -10.01
N LEU A 158 16.09 0.04 -10.01
CA LEU A 158 15.06 0.33 -9.01
C LEU A 158 13.76 -0.38 -9.36
N GLU A 159 13.04 -0.86 -8.35
CA GLU A 159 11.68 -1.34 -8.54
C GLU A 159 10.71 -0.18 -8.80
N LYS A 160 9.81 -0.37 -9.77
CA LYS A 160 8.76 0.63 -10.08
C LYS A 160 7.74 0.70 -8.95
N PRO A 161 7.19 1.88 -8.65
CA PRO A 161 6.00 1.98 -7.81
C PRO A 161 4.88 1.11 -8.37
N PHE A 162 4.13 0.47 -7.50
CA PHE A 162 3.04 -0.43 -7.89
C PHE A 162 1.81 -0.24 -7.00
N LEU A 163 0.67 -0.68 -7.50
CA LEU A 163 -0.59 -0.74 -6.78
C LEU A 163 -1.09 -2.17 -6.77
N THR A 164 -1.63 -2.62 -5.63
CA THR A 164 -2.31 -3.90 -5.49
C THR A 164 -3.63 -3.73 -4.74
N HIS A 165 -4.56 -4.66 -4.94
CA HIS A 165 -5.84 -4.65 -4.24
C HIS A 165 -6.35 -6.09 -4.01
N SER A 166 -7.24 -6.26 -3.03
CA SER A 166 -7.94 -7.51 -2.78
C SER A 166 -8.87 -7.88 -3.94
N VAL A 167 -9.07 -9.19 -4.14
CA VAL A 167 -10.10 -9.71 -5.04
C VAL A 167 -11.49 -9.25 -4.56
N GLY A 168 -12.37 -8.90 -5.48
CA GLY A 168 -13.74 -8.49 -5.17
C GLY A 168 -13.93 -7.00 -4.85
N ILE A 169 -12.93 -6.16 -5.14
CA ILE A 169 -13.11 -4.70 -5.23
C ILE A 169 -13.48 -4.27 -6.66
N TRP A 170 -13.40 -5.17 -7.63
CA TRP A 170 -13.80 -4.97 -9.05
C TRP A 170 -15.18 -5.53 -9.32
#